data_aab956c95ec20e48db3bf044432ca5c1
#
_entry.id   aab956c95ec20e48db3bf044432ca5c1
#
_cell.length_a   1.000
_cell.length_b   1.000
_cell.length_c   1.000
_cell.angle_alpha   90.00
_cell.angle_beta   90.00
_cell.angle_gamma   90.00
#
_symmetry.space_group_name_H-M   'P 1'
#
loop_
_entity.id
_entity.type
_entity.pdbx_description
1 polymer ?
#
loop_
_entity_poly.entity_id
_entity_poly.type
_entity_poly.pdbx_seq_one_letter_code
_entity_poly.pdbx_strand_id
1 'polypeptide(L)'
;MIKKLAQSLREYKKPTILTLIFITGEVFFEVLIPFFTADLVNAIKAFSAAGQEAAGLHDVVKQGLLLVAMAVASLGCGSIAAVTSSKASSGYAKNLRHDMFARIQSFSFENIDRFSSASLVTRMTTDISNVQMSFMMLIRMAVRSPLMFLFAVIMAFIMGGKLALTFVIVIPVLVFGLFLIAKKAMPAFHAVFKKYDRLNESIEENVRAMRVVKGFAREDYEKDKFGHASRDICKDFTYAERVVALNNPLMQLCIYFNMIFILTVGSKLIITSGGTLIDVGQISAMLTYGFQILMSLMVLSFVYVMLTMSAESARRICEVLDETPSLSSPENAVTEIKDGSVDFENVSFKYSAKAQKFALAGINLHIDSGMTVGILGGTGSSKSTLVQLIPRLYDTTEGTVRVGGRDVREYDLEALRSSVAVVLQKNLLFSGTIKENLRWGNPDATDEEIIESCKLAQADEFVRSFPDGYDSHIEQGGTNVSGGQKQRLCIARALLKKPKILILDDSTSAVDTRTDAMIRAGFREYIPETTKIIIAQRIASVQDADMIIVMDNGRIADMGTHEELMARSPIYRETYEQQTSGGEDDE
;
A
#
# COMPACT_ATOMS: atom_id res chain seq x y z
N MET A 1 0.56 -4.69 -17.30
CA MET A 1 0.45 -3.57 -16.36
C MET A 1 -0.69 -2.62 -16.71
N ILE A 2 -0.62 -1.79 -17.80
CA ILE A 2 -1.64 -0.77 -18.15
C ILE A 2 -3.05 -1.37 -18.31
N LYS A 3 -3.19 -2.48 -19.05
CA LYS A 3 -4.48 -3.14 -19.27
C LYS A 3 -5.13 -3.58 -17.95
N LYS A 4 -4.35 -4.03 -16.98
CA LYS A 4 -4.83 -4.47 -15.68
C LYS A 4 -5.29 -3.29 -14.82
N LEU A 5 -4.47 -2.25 -14.72
CA LEU A 5 -4.82 -1.03 -14.01
C LEU A 5 -6.07 -0.35 -14.61
N ALA A 6 -6.25 -0.42 -15.94
CA ALA A 6 -7.43 0.11 -16.61
C ALA A 6 -8.74 -0.64 -16.27
N GLN A 7 -8.67 -1.88 -15.75
CA GLN A 7 -9.87 -2.61 -15.30
C GLN A 7 -10.53 -1.95 -14.11
N SER A 8 -9.77 -1.31 -13.23
CA SER A 8 -10.30 -0.58 -12.07
C SER A 8 -11.00 0.75 -12.43
N LEU A 9 -11.01 1.15 -13.70
CA LEU A 9 -11.74 2.34 -14.17
C LEU A 9 -13.27 2.17 -14.08
N ARG A 10 -13.81 0.98 -14.32
CA ARG A 10 -15.24 0.60 -14.20
C ARG A 10 -16.19 1.74 -14.62
N GLU A 11 -16.99 2.25 -13.68
CA GLU A 11 -17.98 3.33 -13.87
C GLU A 11 -17.36 4.70 -14.20
N TYR A 12 -16.07 4.89 -13.96
CA TYR A 12 -15.36 6.16 -14.21
C TYR A 12 -14.85 6.33 -15.65
N LYS A 13 -15.16 5.38 -16.56
CA LYS A 13 -14.88 5.52 -18.01
C LYS A 13 -15.59 6.73 -18.60
N LYS A 14 -16.85 6.99 -18.22
CA LYS A 14 -17.61 8.15 -18.72
C LYS A 14 -16.95 9.49 -18.35
N PRO A 15 -16.64 9.79 -17.07
CA PRO A 15 -15.89 10.99 -16.72
C PRO A 15 -14.54 11.11 -17.43
N THR A 16 -13.82 10.00 -17.63
CA THR A 16 -12.55 9.98 -18.37
C THR A 16 -12.74 10.44 -19.82
N ILE A 17 -13.72 9.88 -20.54
CA ILE A 17 -14.01 10.25 -21.93
C ILE A 17 -14.48 11.71 -22.02
N LEU A 18 -15.35 12.15 -21.10
CA LEU A 18 -15.77 13.54 -21.03
C LEU A 18 -14.58 14.49 -20.84
N THR A 19 -13.63 14.14 -19.97
CA THR A 19 -12.40 14.92 -19.80
C THR A 19 -11.65 15.09 -21.12
N LEU A 20 -11.49 14.02 -21.90
CA LEU A 20 -10.81 14.07 -23.20
C LEU A 20 -11.53 14.98 -24.20
N ILE A 21 -12.86 14.91 -24.25
CA ILE A 21 -13.68 15.73 -25.13
C ILE A 21 -13.56 17.21 -24.77
N PHE A 22 -13.73 17.55 -23.49
CA PHE A 22 -13.68 18.94 -23.04
C PHE A 22 -12.29 19.56 -23.12
N ILE A 23 -11.21 18.76 -22.86
CA ILE A 23 -9.84 19.23 -23.09
C ILE A 23 -9.60 19.54 -24.57
N THR A 24 -10.08 18.68 -25.46
CA THR A 24 -9.97 18.94 -26.91
C THR A 24 -10.71 20.22 -27.28
N GLY A 25 -11.91 20.45 -26.74
CA GLY A 25 -12.66 21.70 -26.92
C GLY A 25 -11.94 22.93 -26.35
N GLU A 26 -11.37 22.81 -25.13
CA GLU A 26 -10.55 23.87 -24.52
C GLU A 26 -9.38 24.27 -25.43
N VAL A 27 -8.59 23.28 -25.88
CA VAL A 27 -7.44 23.49 -26.77
C VAL A 27 -7.87 24.12 -28.11
N PHE A 28 -9.00 23.68 -28.68
CA PHE A 28 -9.54 24.23 -29.92
C PHE A 28 -9.85 25.72 -29.79
N PHE A 29 -10.58 26.14 -28.76
CA PHE A 29 -10.84 27.55 -28.51
C PHE A 29 -9.57 28.34 -28.21
N GLU A 30 -8.69 27.81 -27.39
CA GLU A 30 -7.45 28.48 -26.97
C GLU A 30 -6.48 28.71 -28.14
N VAL A 31 -6.44 27.81 -29.11
CA VAL A 31 -5.63 27.97 -30.34
C VAL A 31 -6.25 28.96 -31.31
N LEU A 32 -7.57 29.13 -31.34
CA LEU A 32 -8.25 30.09 -32.18
C LEU A 32 -8.19 31.55 -31.67
N ILE A 33 -8.01 31.75 -30.36
CA ILE A 33 -7.92 33.09 -29.76
C ILE A 33 -6.83 33.96 -30.40
N PRO A 34 -5.59 33.54 -30.63
CA PRO A 34 -4.57 34.36 -31.30
C PRO A 34 -4.92 34.69 -32.73
N PHE A 35 -5.63 33.80 -33.46
CA PHE A 35 -6.11 34.05 -34.81
C PHE A 35 -7.07 35.24 -34.84
N PHE A 36 -8.15 35.21 -34.03
CA PHE A 36 -9.09 36.32 -33.95
C PHE A 36 -8.53 37.57 -33.26
N THR A 37 -7.49 37.41 -32.42
CA THR A 37 -6.74 38.55 -31.88
C THR A 37 -6.01 39.32 -33.00
N ALA A 38 -5.47 38.60 -34.00
CA ALA A 38 -4.87 39.24 -35.16
C ALA A 38 -5.90 40.09 -35.94
N ASP A 39 -7.11 39.56 -36.15
CA ASP A 39 -8.19 40.29 -36.80
C ASP A 39 -8.58 41.53 -35.98
N LEU A 40 -8.67 41.44 -34.66
CA LEU A 40 -8.94 42.60 -33.81
C LEU A 40 -7.84 43.66 -33.90
N VAL A 41 -6.57 43.27 -33.88
CA VAL A 41 -5.43 44.20 -34.04
C VAL A 41 -5.48 44.92 -35.37
N ASN A 42 -5.83 44.20 -36.45
CA ASN A 42 -5.96 44.79 -37.76
C ASN A 42 -7.19 45.72 -37.88
N ALA A 43 -8.32 45.37 -37.25
CA ALA A 43 -9.50 46.23 -37.15
C ALA A 43 -9.21 47.54 -36.39
N ILE A 44 -8.46 47.46 -35.27
CA ILE A 44 -8.04 48.64 -34.53
C ILE A 44 -7.11 49.54 -35.38
N LYS A 45 -6.18 48.94 -36.11
CA LYS A 45 -5.30 49.69 -37.02
C LYS A 45 -6.10 50.38 -38.13
N ALA A 46 -7.04 49.71 -38.74
CA ALA A 46 -7.93 50.27 -39.79
C ALA A 46 -8.78 51.41 -39.22
N PHE A 47 -9.38 51.24 -38.05
CA PHE A 47 -10.14 52.28 -37.35
C PHE A 47 -9.31 53.54 -37.04
N SER A 48 -8.09 53.36 -36.58
CA SER A 48 -7.15 54.47 -36.34
C SER A 48 -6.74 55.20 -37.60
N ALA A 49 -6.58 54.50 -38.75
CA ALA A 49 -6.21 55.08 -40.04
C ALA A 49 -7.37 55.81 -40.72
N ALA A 50 -8.63 55.37 -40.51
CA ALA A 50 -9.82 55.95 -41.09
C ALA A 50 -10.39 57.20 -40.36
N GLY A 51 -9.64 57.79 -39.42
CA GLY A 51 -10.07 59.01 -38.72
C GLY A 51 -11.21 58.81 -37.71
N GLN A 52 -11.35 57.61 -37.16
CA GLN A 52 -12.33 57.25 -36.10
C GLN A 52 -13.81 57.28 -36.57
N GLU A 53 -14.10 56.85 -37.75
CA GLU A 53 -15.49 56.72 -38.23
C GLU A 53 -16.26 55.65 -37.46
N ALA A 54 -17.56 55.87 -37.18
CA ALA A 54 -18.42 55.00 -36.35
C ALA A 54 -18.53 53.55 -36.88
N ALA A 55 -18.39 53.34 -38.19
CA ALA A 55 -18.41 52.02 -38.83
C ALA A 55 -17.23 51.15 -38.40
N GLY A 56 -16.02 51.72 -38.26
CA GLY A 56 -14.83 50.98 -37.79
C GLY A 56 -14.91 50.60 -36.31
N LEU A 57 -15.59 51.37 -35.48
CA LEU A 57 -15.80 51.03 -34.06
C LEU A 57 -16.69 49.79 -33.90
N HIS A 58 -17.68 49.61 -34.75
CA HIS A 58 -18.56 48.44 -34.74
C HIS A 58 -17.78 47.13 -34.98
N ASP A 59 -16.83 47.11 -35.91
CA ASP A 59 -16.00 45.93 -36.19
C ASP A 59 -15.06 45.59 -35.02
N VAL A 60 -14.46 46.61 -34.41
CA VAL A 60 -13.62 46.42 -33.20
C VAL A 60 -14.43 45.82 -32.06
N VAL A 61 -15.64 46.36 -31.79
CA VAL A 61 -16.51 45.83 -30.72
C VAL A 61 -16.98 44.41 -31.04
N LYS A 62 -17.34 44.11 -32.29
CA LYS A 62 -17.74 42.78 -32.76
C LYS A 62 -16.64 41.74 -32.53
N GLN A 63 -15.40 42.04 -32.93
CA GLN A 63 -14.25 41.15 -32.73
C GLN A 63 -13.91 40.98 -31.23
N GLY A 64 -13.99 42.07 -30.46
CA GLY A 64 -13.81 42.01 -29.01
C GLY A 64 -14.83 41.10 -28.31
N LEU A 65 -16.12 41.22 -28.67
CA LEU A 65 -17.17 40.34 -28.13
C LEU A 65 -16.98 38.89 -28.53
N LEU A 66 -16.52 38.61 -29.76
CA LEU A 66 -16.21 37.26 -30.22
C LEU A 66 -15.08 36.64 -29.37
N LEU A 67 -14.01 37.40 -29.11
CA LEU A 67 -12.90 36.92 -28.26
C LEU A 67 -13.36 36.66 -26.83
N VAL A 68 -14.21 37.51 -26.25
CA VAL A 68 -14.80 37.27 -24.93
C VAL A 68 -15.63 35.98 -24.92
N ALA A 69 -16.48 35.78 -25.96
CA ALA A 69 -17.28 34.57 -26.07
C ALA A 69 -16.41 33.31 -26.17
N MET A 70 -15.32 33.36 -26.95
CA MET A 70 -14.37 32.24 -27.07
C MET A 70 -13.61 31.99 -25.77
N ALA A 71 -13.19 33.04 -25.06
CA ALA A 71 -12.53 32.90 -23.77
C ALA A 71 -13.47 32.26 -22.72
N VAL A 72 -14.74 32.67 -22.69
CA VAL A 72 -15.77 32.06 -21.82
C VAL A 72 -16.03 30.60 -22.20
N ALA A 73 -16.08 30.27 -23.49
CA ALA A 73 -16.25 28.90 -23.98
C ALA A 73 -15.04 28.03 -23.57
N SER A 74 -13.81 28.53 -23.76
CA SER A 74 -12.58 27.87 -23.33
C SER A 74 -12.57 27.64 -21.82
N LEU A 75 -12.91 28.66 -21.03
CA LEU A 75 -13.02 28.56 -19.57
C LEU A 75 -14.06 27.51 -19.15
N GLY A 76 -15.22 27.47 -19.81
CA GLY A 76 -16.27 26.49 -19.58
C GLY A 76 -15.79 25.06 -19.85
N CYS A 77 -15.16 24.84 -21.01
CA CYS A 77 -14.56 23.54 -21.33
C CYS A 77 -13.48 23.13 -20.34
N GLY A 78 -12.56 24.03 -19.99
CA GLY A 78 -11.48 23.77 -19.03
C GLY A 78 -12.01 23.47 -17.61
N SER A 79 -13.05 24.18 -17.18
CA SER A 79 -13.69 23.95 -15.88
C SER A 79 -14.38 22.59 -15.81
N ILE A 80 -15.13 22.21 -16.84
CA ILE A 80 -15.77 20.89 -16.92
C ILE A 80 -14.70 19.79 -17.00
N ALA A 81 -13.64 19.98 -17.78
CA ALA A 81 -12.53 19.06 -17.87
C ALA A 81 -11.83 18.87 -16.53
N ALA A 82 -11.65 19.95 -15.73
CA ALA A 82 -11.07 19.89 -14.40
C ALA A 82 -11.93 19.06 -13.43
N VAL A 83 -13.25 19.31 -13.39
CA VAL A 83 -14.20 18.58 -12.54
C VAL A 83 -14.26 17.10 -12.95
N THR A 84 -14.38 16.82 -14.23
CA THR A 84 -14.50 15.44 -14.74
C THR A 84 -13.19 14.65 -14.54
N SER A 85 -12.02 15.27 -14.73
CA SER A 85 -10.72 14.63 -14.48
C SER A 85 -10.49 14.33 -13.01
N SER A 86 -10.87 15.26 -12.11
CA SER A 86 -10.80 15.04 -10.66
C SER A 86 -11.71 13.88 -10.23
N LYS A 87 -12.97 13.86 -10.72
CA LYS A 87 -13.91 12.76 -10.46
C LYS A 87 -13.39 11.42 -11.00
N ALA A 88 -12.82 11.41 -12.20
CA ALA A 88 -12.27 10.21 -12.82
C ALA A 88 -11.08 9.67 -12.03
N SER A 89 -10.11 10.53 -11.65
CA SER A 89 -8.89 10.11 -10.95
C SER A 89 -9.17 9.67 -9.52
N SER A 90 -10.01 10.38 -8.77
CA SER A 90 -10.38 10.00 -7.41
C SER A 90 -11.21 8.72 -7.37
N GLY A 91 -12.14 8.57 -8.32
CA GLY A 91 -12.93 7.35 -8.45
C GLY A 91 -12.09 6.14 -8.87
N TYR A 92 -11.16 6.33 -9.77
CA TYR A 92 -10.18 5.31 -10.16
C TYR A 92 -9.34 4.85 -8.95
N ALA A 93 -8.83 5.78 -8.15
CA ALA A 93 -8.07 5.45 -6.95
C ALA A 93 -8.93 4.73 -5.89
N LYS A 94 -10.21 5.12 -5.73
CA LYS A 94 -11.16 4.41 -4.87
C LYS A 94 -11.28 2.94 -5.27
N ASN A 95 -11.54 2.68 -6.56
CA ASN A 95 -11.68 1.32 -7.07
C ASN A 95 -10.39 0.52 -6.94
N LEU A 96 -9.23 1.15 -7.21
CA LEU A 96 -7.94 0.51 -7.09
C LEU A 96 -7.62 0.13 -5.64
N ARG A 97 -7.96 0.98 -4.65
CA ARG A 97 -7.85 0.65 -3.22
C ARG A 97 -8.75 -0.53 -2.85
N HIS A 98 -9.99 -0.51 -3.33
CA HIS A 98 -10.93 -1.61 -3.10
C HIS A 98 -10.40 -2.93 -3.67
N ASP A 99 -9.93 -2.93 -4.92
CA ASP A 99 -9.43 -4.13 -5.60
C ASP A 99 -8.17 -4.67 -4.90
N MET A 100 -7.26 -3.80 -4.51
CA MET A 100 -6.08 -4.19 -3.73
C MET A 100 -6.44 -4.74 -2.36
N PHE A 101 -7.36 -4.07 -1.63
CA PHE A 101 -7.77 -4.54 -0.32
C PHE A 101 -8.45 -5.91 -0.40
N ALA A 102 -9.36 -6.10 -1.34
CA ALA A 102 -10.01 -7.39 -1.59
C ALA A 102 -8.99 -8.49 -1.92
N ARG A 103 -7.96 -8.16 -2.73
CA ARG A 103 -6.88 -9.09 -3.05
C ARG A 103 -6.04 -9.44 -1.82
N ILE A 104 -5.65 -8.46 -1.01
CA ILE A 104 -4.88 -8.68 0.22
C ILE A 104 -5.66 -9.54 1.22
N GLN A 105 -6.99 -9.33 1.35
CA GLN A 105 -7.83 -10.17 2.22
C GLN A 105 -7.90 -11.64 1.75
N SER A 106 -7.67 -11.90 0.48
CA SER A 106 -7.61 -13.27 -0.06
C SER A 106 -6.25 -13.96 0.11
N PHE A 107 -5.21 -13.25 0.58
CA PHE A 107 -3.87 -13.79 0.74
C PHE A 107 -3.79 -14.85 1.84
N SER A 108 -2.98 -15.87 1.59
CA SER A 108 -2.52 -16.79 2.61
C SER A 108 -1.38 -16.18 3.43
N PHE A 109 -1.00 -16.82 4.53
CA PHE A 109 0.12 -16.40 5.36
C PHE A 109 1.43 -16.31 4.58
N GLU A 110 1.69 -17.28 3.70
CA GLU A 110 2.87 -17.28 2.82
C GLU A 110 2.95 -16.02 1.93
N ASN A 111 1.82 -15.58 1.36
CA ASN A 111 1.78 -14.35 0.58
C ASN A 111 2.05 -13.12 1.45
N ILE A 112 1.48 -13.06 2.69
CA ILE A 112 1.69 -11.95 3.62
C ILE A 112 3.15 -11.88 4.07
N ASP A 113 3.77 -13.01 4.36
CA ASP A 113 5.19 -13.08 4.75
C ASP A 113 6.10 -12.56 3.62
N ARG A 114 5.77 -12.87 2.35
CA ARG A 114 6.51 -12.39 1.18
C ARG A 114 6.45 -10.87 1.01
N PHE A 115 5.28 -10.25 1.21
CA PHE A 115 5.10 -8.82 0.93
C PHE A 115 5.43 -7.91 2.12
N SER A 116 5.44 -8.39 3.31
CA SER A 116 5.41 -7.66 4.60
C SER A 116 4.22 -6.68 4.76
N SER A 117 3.71 -6.55 5.96
CA SER A 117 2.56 -5.65 6.24
C SER A 117 2.88 -4.18 5.96
N ALA A 118 4.09 -3.72 6.29
CA ALA A 118 4.51 -2.33 6.05
C ALA A 118 4.55 -2.00 4.56
N SER A 119 5.06 -2.94 3.72
CA SER A 119 5.08 -2.79 2.26
C SER A 119 3.66 -2.72 1.68
N LEU A 120 2.73 -3.57 2.15
CA LEU A 120 1.34 -3.55 1.70
C LEU A 120 0.64 -2.23 2.04
N VAL A 121 0.87 -1.69 3.24
CA VAL A 121 0.34 -0.37 3.64
C VAL A 121 0.86 0.74 2.73
N THR A 122 2.17 0.77 2.44
CA THR A 122 2.76 1.77 1.54
C THR A 122 2.16 1.68 0.13
N ARG A 123 1.93 0.45 -0.38
CA ARG A 123 1.31 0.23 -1.70
C ARG A 123 -0.13 0.72 -1.74
N MET A 124 -0.90 0.53 -0.66
CA MET A 124 -2.30 0.98 -0.57
C MET A 124 -2.46 2.50 -0.37
N THR A 125 -1.45 3.16 0.17
CA THR A 125 -1.47 4.60 0.44
C THR A 125 -0.69 5.39 -0.60
N THR A 126 0.62 5.38 -0.51
CA THR A 126 1.53 6.21 -1.32
C THR A 126 1.51 5.80 -2.79
N ASP A 127 1.64 4.50 -3.10
CA ASP A 127 1.71 4.04 -4.48
C ASP A 127 0.41 4.30 -5.24
N ILE A 128 -0.75 4.06 -4.62
CA ILE A 128 -2.04 4.39 -5.25
C ILE A 128 -2.18 5.89 -5.46
N SER A 129 -1.71 6.73 -4.53
CA SER A 129 -1.75 8.19 -4.68
C SER A 129 -0.86 8.66 -5.83
N ASN A 130 0.32 8.07 -6.01
CA ASN A 130 1.20 8.33 -7.15
C ASN A 130 0.55 7.95 -8.48
N VAL A 131 -0.08 6.78 -8.53
CA VAL A 131 -0.79 6.30 -9.74
C VAL A 131 -2.03 7.14 -10.01
N GLN A 132 -2.76 7.58 -8.99
CA GLN A 132 -3.89 8.51 -9.12
C GLN A 132 -3.46 9.84 -9.75
N MET A 133 -2.38 10.45 -9.24
CA MET A 133 -1.83 11.71 -9.76
C MET A 133 -1.39 11.55 -11.23
N SER A 134 -0.69 10.46 -11.53
CA SER A 134 -0.24 10.17 -12.88
C SER A 134 -1.38 9.89 -13.83
N PHE A 135 -2.44 9.23 -13.39
CA PHE A 135 -3.64 9.02 -14.19
C PHE A 135 -4.34 10.36 -14.50
N MET A 136 -4.46 11.25 -13.52
CA MET A 136 -5.00 12.60 -13.74
C MET A 136 -4.16 13.39 -14.75
N MET A 137 -2.82 13.33 -14.63
CA MET A 137 -1.92 13.97 -15.59
C MET A 137 -2.01 13.35 -16.98
N LEU A 138 -2.14 12.03 -17.07
CA LEU A 138 -2.29 11.32 -18.32
C LEU A 138 -3.56 11.77 -19.09
N ILE A 139 -4.71 11.79 -18.44
CA ILE A 139 -5.98 12.13 -19.09
C ILE A 139 -6.14 13.63 -19.37
N ARG A 140 -5.37 14.50 -18.69
CA ARG A 140 -5.46 15.95 -18.83
C ARG A 140 -4.27 16.53 -19.59
N MET A 141 -3.06 16.46 -19.03
CA MET A 141 -1.87 17.14 -19.55
C MET A 141 -1.23 16.39 -20.74
N ALA A 142 -1.18 15.04 -20.67
CA ALA A 142 -0.60 14.25 -21.76
C ALA A 142 -1.47 14.26 -23.03
N VAL A 143 -2.74 14.65 -22.95
CA VAL A 143 -3.61 14.84 -24.12
C VAL A 143 -3.59 16.30 -24.56
N ARG A 144 -3.69 17.25 -23.63
CA ARG A 144 -3.70 18.68 -23.92
C ARG A 144 -2.42 19.14 -24.63
N SER A 145 -1.24 18.74 -24.10
CA SER A 145 0.04 19.26 -24.61
C SER A 145 0.35 18.87 -26.05
N PRO A 146 0.18 17.59 -26.49
CA PRO A 146 0.37 17.24 -27.91
C PRO A 146 -0.66 17.89 -28.84
N LEU A 147 -1.92 18.01 -28.42
CA LEU A 147 -2.96 18.68 -29.22
C LEU A 147 -2.65 20.17 -29.38
N MET A 148 -2.27 20.84 -28.28
CA MET A 148 -1.86 22.23 -28.27
C MET A 148 -0.66 22.47 -29.18
N PHE A 149 0.37 21.61 -29.04
CA PHE A 149 1.55 21.65 -29.91
C PHE A 149 1.19 21.53 -31.39
N LEU A 150 0.41 20.49 -31.74
CA LEU A 150 0.03 20.21 -33.13
C LEU A 150 -0.77 21.37 -33.73
N PHE A 151 -1.84 21.81 -33.04
CA PHE A 151 -2.70 22.86 -33.55
C PHE A 151 -2.02 24.22 -33.57
N ALA A 152 -1.20 24.56 -32.56
CA ALA A 152 -0.43 25.79 -32.55
C ALA A 152 0.60 25.84 -33.69
N VAL A 153 1.27 24.73 -34.01
CA VAL A 153 2.17 24.64 -35.17
C VAL A 153 1.41 24.84 -36.46
N ILE A 154 0.27 24.16 -36.67
CA ILE A 154 -0.56 24.32 -37.88
C ILE A 154 -1.00 25.77 -38.03
N MET A 155 -1.51 26.40 -36.98
CA MET A 155 -1.97 27.79 -37.02
C MET A 155 -0.81 28.77 -37.24
N ALA A 156 0.36 28.50 -36.68
CA ALA A 156 1.56 29.30 -36.95
C ALA A 156 1.97 29.27 -38.42
N PHE A 157 1.86 28.13 -39.10
CA PHE A 157 2.09 28.05 -40.56
C PHE A 157 1.01 28.74 -41.36
N ILE A 158 -0.25 28.68 -40.94
CA ILE A 158 -1.37 29.38 -41.60
C ILE A 158 -1.19 30.91 -41.50
N MET A 159 -0.83 31.41 -40.30
CA MET A 159 -0.71 32.84 -40.04
C MET A 159 0.63 33.45 -40.50
N GLY A 160 1.72 32.73 -40.29
CA GLY A 160 3.06 33.27 -40.51
C GLY A 160 3.74 32.84 -41.80
N GLY A 161 3.16 31.87 -42.54
CA GLY A 161 3.74 31.36 -43.77
C GLY A 161 5.24 31.01 -43.62
N LYS A 162 6.10 31.71 -44.38
CA LYS A 162 7.56 31.50 -44.31
C LYS A 162 8.20 31.85 -42.97
N LEU A 163 7.59 32.76 -42.19
CA LEU A 163 8.07 33.07 -40.82
C LEU A 163 7.96 31.88 -39.88
N ALA A 164 6.99 31.00 -40.09
CA ALA A 164 6.81 29.80 -39.28
C ALA A 164 7.99 28.81 -39.40
N LEU A 165 8.84 28.94 -40.42
CA LEU A 165 10.07 28.13 -40.53
C LEU A 165 11.02 28.31 -39.36
N THR A 166 10.94 29.40 -38.58
CA THR A 166 11.70 29.56 -37.35
C THR A 166 11.48 28.39 -36.36
N PHE A 167 10.23 27.86 -36.34
CA PHE A 167 9.89 26.74 -35.45
C PHE A 167 10.60 25.45 -35.85
N VAL A 168 10.89 25.25 -37.14
CA VAL A 168 11.66 24.09 -37.63
C VAL A 168 13.08 24.06 -37.04
N ILE A 169 13.61 25.22 -36.65
CA ILE A 169 14.95 25.35 -36.02
C ILE A 169 14.82 25.30 -34.50
N VAL A 170 13.88 26.07 -33.91
CA VAL A 170 13.76 26.24 -32.45
C VAL A 170 13.25 24.96 -31.77
N ILE A 171 12.29 24.27 -32.36
CA ILE A 171 11.72 23.03 -31.79
C ILE A 171 12.79 21.93 -31.62
N PRO A 172 13.58 21.55 -32.64
CA PRO A 172 14.64 20.56 -32.47
C PRO A 172 15.67 20.95 -31.42
N VAL A 173 16.07 22.23 -31.35
CA VAL A 173 17.02 22.72 -30.34
C VAL A 173 16.46 22.55 -28.93
N LEU A 174 15.20 22.94 -28.71
CA LEU A 174 14.54 22.78 -27.41
C LEU A 174 14.38 21.30 -27.06
N VAL A 175 13.84 20.48 -27.96
CA VAL A 175 13.63 19.02 -27.72
C VAL A 175 14.95 18.33 -27.41
N PHE A 176 16.01 18.61 -28.17
CA PHE A 176 17.33 18.03 -27.93
C PHE A 176 17.92 18.48 -26.57
N GLY A 177 17.78 19.77 -26.24
CA GLY A 177 18.21 20.29 -24.94
C GLY A 177 17.45 19.66 -23.76
N LEU A 178 16.11 19.58 -23.85
CA LEU A 178 15.27 18.92 -22.84
C LEU A 178 15.62 17.43 -22.70
N PHE A 179 15.88 16.74 -23.81
CA PHE A 179 16.33 15.34 -23.80
C PHE A 179 17.66 15.15 -23.09
N LEU A 180 18.66 16.02 -23.34
CA LEU A 180 19.95 15.96 -22.67
C LEU A 180 19.81 16.22 -21.16
N ILE A 181 19.00 17.19 -20.77
CA ILE A 181 18.73 17.50 -19.37
C ILE A 181 18.04 16.29 -18.70
N ALA A 182 16.99 15.74 -19.30
CA ALA A 182 16.29 14.58 -18.79
C ALA A 182 17.22 13.35 -18.66
N LYS A 183 18.03 13.06 -19.68
CA LYS A 183 19.01 11.96 -19.68
C LYS A 183 20.02 12.08 -18.52
N LYS A 184 20.36 13.30 -18.11
CA LYS A 184 21.33 13.55 -17.04
C LYS A 184 20.68 13.64 -15.66
N ALA A 185 19.46 14.18 -15.58
CA ALA A 185 18.71 14.35 -14.34
C ALA A 185 18.15 13.01 -13.79
N MET A 186 17.62 12.14 -14.65
CA MET A 186 16.99 10.88 -14.24
C MET A 186 17.91 9.97 -13.41
N PRO A 187 19.15 9.66 -13.83
CA PRO A 187 20.07 8.86 -13.00
C PRO A 187 20.41 9.51 -11.66
N ALA A 188 20.53 10.87 -11.65
CA ALA A 188 20.81 11.62 -10.44
C ALA A 188 19.66 11.50 -9.43
N PHE A 189 18.41 11.66 -9.86
CA PHE A 189 17.24 11.46 -9.01
C PHE A 189 17.13 10.02 -8.50
N HIS A 190 17.39 9.02 -9.35
CA HIS A 190 17.42 7.62 -8.92
C HIS A 190 18.43 7.37 -7.78
N ALA A 191 19.62 7.96 -7.88
CA ALA A 191 20.63 7.87 -6.83
C ALA A 191 20.17 8.54 -5.52
N VAL A 192 19.54 9.71 -5.62
CA VAL A 192 18.95 10.42 -4.47
C VAL A 192 17.87 9.59 -3.80
N PHE A 193 16.89 9.06 -4.54
CA PHE A 193 15.81 8.27 -3.96
C PHE A 193 16.32 7.02 -3.23
N LYS A 194 17.31 6.32 -3.80
CA LYS A 194 17.94 5.17 -3.13
C LYS A 194 18.61 5.54 -1.80
N LYS A 195 19.20 6.74 -1.69
CA LYS A 195 19.75 7.25 -0.42
C LYS A 195 18.63 7.67 0.54
N TYR A 196 17.54 8.23 0.02
CA TYR A 196 16.36 8.59 0.81
C TYR A 196 15.73 7.36 1.47
N ASP A 197 15.59 6.24 0.73
CA ASP A 197 15.06 5.00 1.28
C ASP A 197 15.91 4.51 2.47
N ARG A 198 17.23 4.51 2.34
CA ARG A 198 18.16 4.16 3.43
C ARG A 198 18.06 5.09 4.63
N LEU A 199 17.87 6.40 4.38
CA LEU A 199 17.67 7.37 5.45
C LEU A 199 16.37 7.09 6.20
N ASN A 200 15.29 6.81 5.48
CA ASN A 200 13.99 6.47 6.08
C ASN A 200 14.07 5.18 6.92
N GLU A 201 14.75 4.13 6.43
CA GLU A 201 15.02 2.91 7.20
C GLU A 201 15.78 3.23 8.51
N SER A 202 16.81 4.07 8.44
CA SER A 202 17.57 4.48 9.62
C SER A 202 16.74 5.32 10.60
N ILE A 203 15.85 6.18 10.11
CA ILE A 203 14.92 6.95 10.96
C ILE A 203 13.93 6.00 11.65
N GLU A 204 13.33 5.07 10.91
CA GLU A 204 12.39 4.10 11.46
C GLU A 204 13.05 3.24 12.55
N GLU A 205 14.27 2.75 12.31
CA GLU A 205 15.07 2.02 13.28
C GLU A 205 15.31 2.85 14.55
N ASN A 206 15.77 4.10 14.39
CA ASN A 206 16.06 5.00 15.51
C ASN A 206 14.81 5.32 16.33
N VAL A 207 13.68 5.62 15.68
CA VAL A 207 12.41 5.92 16.36
C VAL A 207 11.91 4.69 17.15
N ARG A 208 12.00 3.49 16.57
CA ARG A 208 11.65 2.25 17.27
C ARG A 208 12.58 1.97 18.46
N ALA A 209 13.87 2.25 18.31
CA ALA A 209 14.90 2.04 19.31
C ALA A 209 15.13 3.27 20.21
N MET A 210 14.26 4.27 20.21
CA MET A 210 14.47 5.54 20.94
C MET A 210 14.74 5.34 22.44
N ARG A 211 14.10 4.34 23.07
CA ARG A 211 14.36 4.00 24.48
C ARG A 211 15.79 3.50 24.69
N VAL A 212 16.34 2.77 23.71
CA VAL A 212 17.73 2.29 23.75
C VAL A 212 18.69 3.47 23.58
N VAL A 213 18.44 4.33 22.57
CA VAL A 213 19.24 5.53 22.34
C VAL A 213 19.31 6.41 23.59
N LYS A 214 18.14 6.62 24.25
CA LYS A 214 18.03 7.37 25.51
C LYS A 214 18.72 6.64 26.67
N GLY A 215 18.51 5.33 26.81
CA GLY A 215 19.10 4.54 27.89
C GLY A 215 20.63 4.48 27.84
N PHE A 216 21.21 4.58 26.64
CA PHE A 216 22.67 4.59 26.46
C PHE A 216 23.25 6.00 26.23
N ALA A 217 22.46 7.07 26.34
CA ALA A 217 22.86 8.48 26.13
C ALA A 217 23.60 8.68 24.78
N ARG A 218 23.05 8.11 23.68
CA ARG A 218 23.67 8.13 22.34
C ARG A 218 23.01 9.10 21.37
N GLU A 219 22.26 10.06 21.87
CA GLU A 219 21.53 11.04 21.03
C GLU A 219 22.44 11.83 20.10
N ASP A 220 23.59 12.26 20.60
CA ASP A 220 24.52 13.07 19.78
C ASP A 220 25.16 12.24 18.68
N TYR A 221 25.49 10.98 18.94
CA TYR A 221 25.96 10.05 17.91
C TYR A 221 24.91 9.87 16.79
N GLU A 222 23.65 9.65 17.15
CA GLU A 222 22.57 9.49 16.17
C GLU A 222 22.28 10.79 15.40
N LYS A 223 22.36 11.95 16.05
CA LYS A 223 22.26 13.26 15.38
C LYS A 223 23.38 13.45 14.34
N ASP A 224 24.61 13.11 14.68
CA ASP A 224 25.75 13.23 13.76
C ASP A 224 25.61 12.25 12.59
N LYS A 225 25.25 10.99 12.85
CA LYS A 225 24.98 9.97 11.81
C LYS A 225 23.90 10.44 10.84
N PHE A 226 22.76 10.93 11.37
CA PHE A 226 21.69 11.51 10.56
C PHE A 226 22.15 12.75 9.80
N GLY A 227 22.90 13.65 10.45
CA GLY A 227 23.43 14.86 9.84
C GLY A 227 24.37 14.57 8.65
N HIS A 228 25.18 13.52 8.72
CA HIS A 228 26.01 13.07 7.60
C HIS A 228 25.15 12.57 6.43
N ALA A 229 24.20 11.67 6.70
CA ALA A 229 23.31 11.13 5.67
C ALA A 229 22.47 12.22 5.01
N SER A 230 21.94 13.17 5.79
CA SER A 230 21.16 14.31 5.32
C SER A 230 21.99 15.24 4.43
N ARG A 231 23.26 15.55 4.81
CA ARG A 231 24.18 16.37 3.99
C ARG A 231 24.50 15.70 2.65
N ASP A 232 24.70 14.39 2.63
CA ASP A 232 24.97 13.65 1.40
C ASP A 232 23.78 13.66 0.45
N ILE A 233 22.55 13.49 0.98
CA ILE A 233 21.33 13.61 0.19
C ILE A 233 21.17 15.03 -0.33
N CYS A 234 21.38 16.05 0.51
CA CYS A 234 21.31 17.45 0.12
C CYS A 234 22.26 17.78 -1.04
N LYS A 235 23.49 17.26 -0.99
CA LYS A 235 24.49 17.44 -2.06
C LYS A 235 24.03 16.83 -3.38
N ASP A 236 23.56 15.59 -3.35
CA ASP A 236 23.11 14.88 -4.56
C ASP A 236 21.81 15.48 -5.11
N PHE A 237 20.88 15.85 -4.22
CA PHE A 237 19.64 16.52 -4.60
C PHE A 237 19.92 17.89 -5.26
N THR A 238 20.83 18.67 -4.66
CA THR A 238 21.26 19.95 -5.22
C THR A 238 21.89 19.77 -6.62
N TYR A 239 22.65 18.71 -6.84
CA TYR A 239 23.18 18.41 -8.17
C TYR A 239 22.06 18.07 -9.17
N ALA A 240 21.12 17.21 -8.79
CA ALA A 240 19.99 16.84 -9.64
C ALA A 240 19.12 18.06 -10.00
N GLU A 241 18.81 18.90 -9.00
CA GLU A 241 18.04 20.13 -9.18
C GLU A 241 18.77 21.16 -10.06
N ARG A 242 20.09 21.33 -9.91
CA ARG A 242 20.91 22.19 -10.80
C ARG A 242 20.80 21.76 -12.25
N VAL A 243 20.77 20.46 -12.52
CA VAL A 243 20.60 19.95 -13.90
C VAL A 243 19.21 20.29 -14.42
N VAL A 244 18.15 20.09 -13.63
CA VAL A 244 16.77 20.42 -14.01
C VAL A 244 16.56 21.93 -14.14
N ALA A 245 17.20 22.72 -13.29
CA ALA A 245 17.13 24.18 -13.34
C ALA A 245 17.55 24.76 -14.69
N LEU A 246 18.37 24.04 -15.49
CA LEU A 246 18.75 24.44 -16.85
C LEU A 246 17.56 24.45 -17.84
N ASN A 247 16.42 23.80 -17.50
CA ASN A 247 15.21 23.85 -18.33
C ASN A 247 14.71 25.28 -18.55
N ASN A 248 14.67 26.09 -17.48
CA ASN A 248 14.17 27.47 -17.57
C ASN A 248 15.06 28.37 -18.45
N PRO A 249 16.38 28.45 -18.26
CA PRO A 249 17.25 29.23 -19.15
C PRO A 249 17.18 28.77 -20.61
N LEU A 250 17.15 27.46 -20.85
CA LEU A 250 17.02 26.92 -22.22
C LEU A 250 15.72 27.36 -22.88
N MET A 251 14.62 27.25 -22.15
CA MET A 251 13.30 27.66 -22.64
C MET A 251 13.26 29.18 -22.89
N GLN A 252 13.77 29.99 -21.96
CA GLN A 252 13.85 31.44 -22.10
C GLN A 252 14.69 31.84 -23.33
N LEU A 253 15.83 31.18 -23.55
CA LEU A 253 16.66 31.40 -24.74
C LEU A 253 15.86 31.13 -26.02
N CYS A 254 15.13 30.01 -26.09
CA CYS A 254 14.31 29.67 -27.24
C CYS A 254 13.15 30.67 -27.45
N ILE A 255 12.49 31.12 -26.36
CA ILE A 255 11.41 32.13 -26.42
C ILE A 255 11.95 33.46 -26.93
N TYR A 256 13.04 33.99 -26.36
CA TYR A 256 13.59 35.26 -26.75
C TYR A 256 14.16 35.22 -28.17
N PHE A 257 14.85 34.14 -28.56
CA PHE A 257 15.31 33.97 -29.93
C PHE A 257 14.11 34.00 -30.91
N ASN A 258 13.06 33.23 -30.63
CA ASN A 258 11.86 33.22 -31.46
C ASN A 258 11.19 34.60 -31.53
N MET A 259 11.06 35.30 -30.40
CA MET A 259 10.49 36.63 -30.32
C MET A 259 11.28 37.64 -31.14
N ILE A 260 12.62 37.69 -30.96
CA ILE A 260 13.51 38.62 -31.70
C ILE A 260 13.47 38.33 -33.19
N PHE A 261 13.50 37.04 -33.58
CA PHE A 261 13.44 36.64 -34.96
C PHE A 261 12.13 37.06 -35.65
N ILE A 262 10.98 36.75 -35.01
CA ILE A 262 9.66 37.09 -35.53
C ILE A 262 9.51 38.61 -35.62
N LEU A 263 9.92 39.37 -34.61
CA LEU A 263 9.82 40.83 -34.64
C LEU A 263 10.74 41.43 -35.71
N THR A 264 12.00 41.00 -35.82
CA THR A 264 12.97 41.59 -36.74
C THR A 264 12.63 41.24 -38.19
N VAL A 265 12.45 39.95 -38.49
CA VAL A 265 12.16 39.50 -39.86
C VAL A 265 10.75 39.86 -40.27
N GLY A 266 9.77 39.75 -39.36
CA GLY A 266 8.38 40.11 -39.61
C GLY A 266 8.20 41.60 -39.87
N SER A 267 8.81 42.47 -39.05
CA SER A 267 8.80 43.93 -39.30
C SER A 267 9.45 44.30 -40.63
N LYS A 268 10.60 43.66 -40.96
CA LYS A 268 11.22 43.86 -42.28
C LYS A 268 10.28 43.47 -43.41
N LEU A 269 9.60 42.32 -43.31
CA LEU A 269 8.62 41.88 -44.31
C LEU A 269 7.44 42.81 -44.41
N ILE A 270 6.89 43.34 -43.31
CA ILE A 270 5.80 44.35 -43.36
C ILE A 270 6.28 45.60 -44.09
N ILE A 271 7.43 46.16 -43.76
CA ILE A 271 7.93 47.40 -44.36
C ILE A 271 8.22 47.19 -45.84
N THR A 272 8.86 46.09 -46.25
CA THR A 272 9.21 45.83 -47.65
C THR A 272 8.04 45.47 -48.53
N SER A 273 6.97 44.83 -47.97
CA SER A 273 5.76 44.44 -48.71
C SER A 273 4.63 45.44 -48.61
N GLY A 274 4.75 46.50 -47.82
CA GLY A 274 3.64 47.40 -47.51
C GLY A 274 2.48 46.74 -46.78
N GLY A 275 2.76 45.62 -46.09
CA GLY A 275 1.77 44.86 -45.33
C GLY A 275 0.93 43.84 -46.17
N THR A 276 1.31 43.59 -47.42
CA THR A 276 0.58 42.65 -48.31
C THR A 276 0.96 41.17 -48.06
N LEU A 277 2.18 40.90 -47.61
CA LEU A 277 2.66 39.54 -47.33
C LEU A 277 2.36 39.09 -45.90
N ILE A 278 2.48 40.02 -44.97
CA ILE A 278 2.24 39.79 -43.54
C ILE A 278 1.79 41.10 -42.90
N ASP A 279 0.86 41.06 -41.98
CA ASP A 279 0.33 42.21 -41.25
C ASP A 279 0.76 42.20 -39.75
N VAL A 280 0.42 43.28 -39.03
CA VAL A 280 0.78 43.45 -37.61
C VAL A 280 0.04 42.45 -36.73
N GLY A 281 -1.23 42.15 -37.05
CA GLY A 281 -2.02 41.16 -36.33
C GLY A 281 -1.42 39.76 -36.43
N GLN A 282 -0.96 39.39 -37.64
CA GLN A 282 -0.30 38.10 -37.87
C GLN A 282 1.01 37.97 -37.08
N ILE A 283 1.82 39.03 -36.94
CA ILE A 283 3.01 39.02 -36.07
C ILE A 283 2.60 38.79 -34.61
N SER A 284 1.57 39.48 -34.14
CA SER A 284 1.06 39.29 -32.75
C SER A 284 0.61 37.86 -32.51
N ALA A 285 -0.13 37.27 -33.47
CA ALA A 285 -0.53 35.85 -33.36
C ALA A 285 0.67 34.90 -33.36
N MET A 286 1.66 35.13 -34.21
CA MET A 286 2.88 34.33 -34.30
C MET A 286 3.69 34.33 -33.02
N LEU A 287 3.79 35.45 -32.30
CA LEU A 287 4.42 35.53 -30.98
C LEU A 287 3.70 34.65 -29.97
N THR A 288 2.36 34.69 -29.98
CA THR A 288 1.52 33.88 -29.08
C THR A 288 1.63 32.40 -29.41
N TYR A 289 1.55 32.00 -30.68
CA TYR A 289 1.75 30.61 -31.09
C TYR A 289 3.15 30.10 -30.72
N GLY A 290 4.19 30.94 -30.90
CA GLY A 290 5.54 30.59 -30.49
C GLY A 290 5.64 30.25 -29.01
N PHE A 291 5.00 31.06 -28.15
CA PHE A 291 4.93 30.78 -26.72
C PHE A 291 4.15 29.48 -26.43
N GLN A 292 2.97 29.29 -27.03
CA GLN A 292 2.15 28.08 -26.86
C GLN A 292 2.90 26.80 -27.27
N ILE A 293 3.60 26.81 -28.40
CA ILE A 293 4.40 25.68 -28.91
C ILE A 293 5.50 25.31 -27.91
N LEU A 294 6.29 26.28 -27.46
CA LEU A 294 7.42 26.02 -26.56
C LEU A 294 6.94 25.57 -25.17
N MET A 295 5.89 26.18 -24.63
CA MET A 295 5.28 25.77 -23.36
C MET A 295 4.68 24.36 -23.42
N SER A 296 4.04 23.99 -24.52
CA SER A 296 3.48 22.64 -24.67
C SER A 296 4.56 21.56 -24.66
N LEU A 297 5.71 21.82 -25.25
CA LEU A 297 6.87 20.91 -25.20
C LEU A 297 7.45 20.78 -23.79
N MET A 298 7.53 21.88 -23.06
CA MET A 298 7.98 21.85 -21.66
C MET A 298 7.05 21.01 -20.77
N VAL A 299 5.72 21.23 -20.89
CA VAL A 299 4.73 20.45 -20.15
C VAL A 299 4.80 18.98 -20.52
N LEU A 300 4.99 18.63 -21.80
CA LEU A 300 5.15 17.26 -22.25
C LEU A 300 6.38 16.59 -21.62
N SER A 301 7.51 17.31 -21.53
CA SER A 301 8.70 16.84 -20.85
C SER A 301 8.43 16.56 -19.36
N PHE A 302 7.71 17.45 -18.67
CA PHE A 302 7.33 17.25 -17.27
C PHE A 302 6.42 16.03 -17.07
N VAL A 303 5.41 15.86 -17.96
CA VAL A 303 4.53 14.69 -17.93
C VAL A 303 5.32 13.39 -18.10
N TYR A 304 6.29 13.36 -19.01
CA TYR A 304 7.14 12.20 -19.22
C TYR A 304 7.90 11.81 -17.95
N VAL A 305 8.51 12.77 -17.27
CA VAL A 305 9.23 12.53 -15.99
C VAL A 305 8.27 11.96 -14.92
N MET A 306 7.09 12.58 -14.75
CA MET A 306 6.10 12.15 -13.77
C MET A 306 5.56 10.74 -14.04
N LEU A 307 5.27 10.40 -15.29
CA LEU A 307 4.84 9.05 -15.67
C LEU A 307 5.93 8.02 -15.42
N THR A 308 7.20 8.36 -15.68
CA THR A 308 8.33 7.47 -15.42
C THR A 308 8.51 7.20 -13.94
N MET A 309 8.41 8.22 -13.08
CA MET A 309 8.48 8.07 -11.62
C MET A 309 7.34 7.21 -11.07
N SER A 310 6.13 7.35 -11.63
CA SER A 310 4.97 6.60 -11.19
C SER A 310 4.93 5.15 -11.71
N ALA A 311 5.74 4.83 -12.73
CA ALA A 311 5.76 3.49 -13.31
C ALA A 311 6.16 2.41 -12.29
N GLU A 312 7.06 2.73 -11.36
CA GLU A 312 7.47 1.81 -10.29
C GLU A 312 6.33 1.56 -9.28
N SER A 313 5.61 2.61 -8.88
CA SER A 313 4.41 2.47 -8.04
C SER A 313 3.34 1.61 -8.72
N ALA A 314 3.13 1.82 -10.02
CA ALA A 314 2.21 1.01 -10.82
C ALA A 314 2.65 -0.47 -10.90
N ARG A 315 3.96 -0.75 -11.02
CA ARG A 315 4.51 -2.10 -11.01
C ARG A 315 4.24 -2.80 -9.67
N ARG A 316 4.52 -2.12 -8.55
CA ARG A 316 4.30 -2.66 -7.20
C ARG A 316 2.82 -2.95 -6.91
N ILE A 317 1.91 -2.12 -7.40
CA ILE A 317 0.47 -2.38 -7.32
C ILE A 317 0.09 -3.62 -8.15
N CYS A 318 0.61 -3.72 -9.38
CA CYS A 318 0.34 -4.88 -10.22
C CYS A 318 0.86 -6.18 -9.62
N GLU A 319 2.00 -6.18 -8.93
CA GLU A 319 2.51 -7.36 -8.22
C GLU A 319 1.49 -7.90 -7.20
N VAL A 320 0.85 -7.01 -6.41
CA VAL A 320 -0.19 -7.41 -5.45
C VAL A 320 -1.45 -7.91 -6.17
N LEU A 321 -1.87 -7.23 -7.23
CA LEU A 321 -3.07 -7.63 -7.99
C LEU A 321 -2.85 -8.92 -8.79
N ASP A 322 -1.61 -9.25 -9.18
CA ASP A 322 -1.25 -10.46 -9.93
C ASP A 322 -1.00 -11.66 -9.00
N GLU A 323 -0.69 -11.40 -7.73
CA GLU A 323 -0.45 -12.45 -6.76
C GLU A 323 -1.70 -13.29 -6.54
N THR A 324 -1.55 -14.60 -6.59
CA THR A 324 -2.62 -15.55 -6.31
C THR A 324 -2.45 -16.12 -4.90
N PRO A 325 -3.52 -16.33 -4.14
CA PRO A 325 -3.44 -17.03 -2.87
C PRO A 325 -2.77 -18.39 -3.06
N SER A 326 -1.79 -18.72 -2.21
CA SER A 326 -1.14 -20.04 -2.25
C SER A 326 -2.07 -21.15 -1.74
N LEU A 327 -3.08 -20.78 -0.95
CA LEU A 327 -4.08 -21.68 -0.41
C LEU A 327 -5.47 -21.32 -0.92
N SER A 328 -6.23 -22.33 -1.32
CA SER A 328 -7.63 -22.18 -1.72
C SER A 328 -8.42 -23.40 -1.28
N SER A 329 -9.73 -23.22 -1.09
CA SER A 329 -10.66 -24.33 -0.88
C SER A 329 -10.82 -25.12 -2.21
N PRO A 330 -10.91 -26.44 -2.19
CA PRO A 330 -11.22 -27.24 -3.38
C PRO A 330 -12.67 -27.01 -3.85
N GLU A 331 -12.99 -27.32 -5.11
CA GLU A 331 -14.32 -27.13 -5.68
C GLU A 331 -15.42 -27.90 -4.93
N ASN A 332 -15.09 -29.10 -4.40
CA ASN A 332 -15.99 -29.94 -3.62
C ASN A 332 -15.55 -29.97 -2.14
N ALA A 333 -15.31 -28.82 -1.56
CA ALA A 333 -14.84 -28.69 -0.19
C ALA A 333 -15.84 -29.25 0.83
N VAL A 334 -15.33 -29.98 1.82
CA VAL A 334 -16.13 -30.45 2.96
C VAL A 334 -16.26 -29.32 3.97
N THR A 335 -17.49 -29.04 4.40
CA THR A 335 -17.79 -27.94 5.35
C THR A 335 -18.01 -28.42 6.78
N GLU A 336 -18.21 -29.71 6.99
CA GLU A 336 -18.46 -30.28 8.32
C GLU A 336 -17.23 -31.00 8.85
N ILE A 337 -16.72 -30.59 9.99
CA ILE A 337 -15.66 -31.26 10.74
C ILE A 337 -16.30 -32.20 11.76
N LYS A 338 -15.97 -33.47 11.69
CA LYS A 338 -16.61 -34.52 12.51
C LYS A 338 -16.31 -34.33 14.00
N ASP A 339 -15.05 -34.26 14.37
CA ASP A 339 -14.57 -34.16 15.75
C ASP A 339 -13.24 -33.39 15.82
N GLY A 340 -12.64 -33.30 17.01
CA GLY A 340 -11.38 -32.58 17.24
C GLY A 340 -10.13 -33.48 17.17
N SER A 341 -10.19 -34.67 16.57
CA SER A 341 -9.00 -35.52 16.40
C SER A 341 -8.02 -34.90 15.39
N VAL A 342 -6.72 -35.11 15.61
CA VAL A 342 -5.65 -34.57 14.74
C VAL A 342 -4.60 -35.63 14.50
N ASP A 343 -4.29 -35.87 13.21
CA ASP A 343 -3.25 -36.80 12.78
C ASP A 343 -2.19 -36.10 11.92
N PHE A 344 -0.93 -36.36 12.19
CA PHE A 344 0.20 -36.04 11.34
C PHE A 344 0.81 -37.32 10.82
N GLU A 345 0.82 -37.52 9.50
CA GLU A 345 1.35 -38.70 8.84
C GLU A 345 2.59 -38.32 8.04
N ASN A 346 3.78 -38.61 8.57
CA ASN A 346 5.09 -38.33 7.98
C ASN A 346 5.25 -36.89 7.48
N VAL A 347 4.84 -35.91 8.30
CA VAL A 347 4.77 -34.50 7.91
C VAL A 347 6.14 -33.84 7.96
N SER A 348 6.53 -33.24 6.84
CA SER A 348 7.69 -32.34 6.75
C SER A 348 7.27 -30.98 6.16
N PHE A 349 7.85 -29.90 6.67
CA PHE A 349 7.46 -28.53 6.27
C PHE A 349 8.65 -27.58 6.12
N LYS A 350 8.58 -26.71 5.10
CA LYS A 350 9.49 -25.58 4.86
C LYS A 350 8.69 -24.31 4.60
N TYR A 351 9.09 -23.20 5.20
CA TYR A 351 8.49 -21.88 4.93
C TYR A 351 8.77 -21.34 3.51
N SER A 352 9.80 -21.85 2.86
CA SER A 352 10.14 -21.49 1.50
C SER A 352 10.71 -22.69 0.75
N ALA A 353 10.31 -22.88 -0.49
CA ALA A 353 10.87 -23.90 -1.36
C ALA A 353 12.41 -23.81 -1.53
N LYS A 354 12.98 -22.60 -1.30
CA LYS A 354 14.43 -22.36 -1.36
C LYS A 354 15.16 -22.68 -0.05
N ALA A 355 14.44 -22.95 1.03
CA ALA A 355 15.06 -23.25 2.34
C ALA A 355 15.82 -24.60 2.27
N GLN A 356 17.07 -24.59 2.75
CA GLN A 356 17.90 -25.79 2.77
C GLN A 356 17.45 -26.79 3.83
N LYS A 357 16.89 -26.31 4.96
CA LYS A 357 16.48 -27.14 6.09
C LYS A 357 14.95 -27.15 6.22
N PHE A 358 14.41 -28.28 6.64
CA PHE A 358 13.03 -28.40 7.08
C PHE A 358 12.84 -27.70 8.42
N ALA A 359 11.74 -27.00 8.58
CA ALA A 359 11.28 -26.48 9.86
C ALA A 359 10.65 -27.61 10.70
N LEU A 360 9.95 -28.54 10.04
CA LEU A 360 9.47 -29.79 10.62
C LEU A 360 9.93 -30.95 9.74
N ALA A 361 10.35 -32.06 10.33
CA ALA A 361 10.89 -33.20 9.58
C ALA A 361 10.36 -34.54 10.11
N GLY A 362 9.56 -35.23 9.29
CA GLY A 362 9.07 -36.58 9.55
C GLY A 362 8.21 -36.71 10.81
N ILE A 363 7.28 -35.76 11.03
CA ILE A 363 6.39 -35.76 12.19
C ILE A 363 5.31 -36.82 12.00
N ASN A 364 5.20 -37.72 12.98
CA ASN A 364 4.11 -38.67 13.14
C ASN A 364 3.49 -38.46 14.53
N LEU A 365 2.19 -38.13 14.58
CA LEU A 365 1.49 -37.78 15.80
C LEU A 365 0.00 -38.07 15.65
N HIS A 366 -0.59 -38.66 16.66
CA HIS A 366 -2.01 -38.84 16.80
C HIS A 366 -2.53 -38.18 18.07
N ILE A 367 -3.63 -37.42 17.98
CA ILE A 367 -4.30 -36.74 19.10
C ILE A 367 -5.78 -37.12 19.01
N ASP A 368 -6.31 -37.77 20.03
CA ASP A 368 -7.73 -38.06 20.12
C ASP A 368 -8.56 -36.81 20.41
N SER A 369 -9.83 -36.84 19.98
CA SER A 369 -10.78 -35.75 20.25
C SER A 369 -11.00 -35.58 21.75
N GLY A 370 -10.95 -34.32 22.22
CA GLY A 370 -11.13 -33.97 23.64
C GLY A 370 -9.85 -34.01 24.49
N MET A 371 -8.76 -34.59 23.99
CA MET A 371 -7.47 -34.61 24.72
C MET A 371 -6.92 -33.20 24.99
N THR A 372 -6.23 -33.10 26.11
CA THR A 372 -5.35 -31.95 26.41
C THR A 372 -3.92 -32.34 26.14
N VAL A 373 -3.29 -31.68 25.17
CA VAL A 373 -1.91 -31.97 24.71
C VAL A 373 -1.01 -30.78 25.05
N GLY A 374 0.07 -31.06 25.76
CA GLY A 374 1.13 -30.10 26.04
C GLY A 374 2.26 -30.21 25.00
N ILE A 375 2.79 -29.09 24.49
CA ILE A 375 3.93 -29.07 23.60
C ILE A 375 5.06 -28.26 24.24
N LEU A 376 6.18 -28.92 24.51
CA LEU A 376 7.40 -28.35 25.13
C LEU A 376 8.58 -28.39 24.17
N GLY A 377 9.58 -27.60 24.43
CA GLY A 377 10.86 -27.59 23.68
C GLY A 377 11.52 -26.21 23.69
N GLY A 378 12.78 -26.17 23.34
CA GLY A 378 13.57 -24.94 23.29
C GLY A 378 13.05 -23.90 22.31
N THR A 379 13.54 -22.68 22.42
CA THR A 379 13.25 -21.62 21.42
C THR A 379 13.78 -22.08 20.04
N GLY A 380 12.96 -21.96 19.00
CA GLY A 380 13.32 -22.40 17.64
C GLY A 380 13.08 -23.89 17.37
N SER A 381 12.52 -24.69 18.30
CA SER A 381 12.21 -26.12 18.07
C SER A 381 10.98 -26.35 17.16
N SER A 382 10.38 -25.30 16.61
CA SER A 382 9.25 -25.33 15.65
C SER A 382 7.88 -25.73 16.22
N LYS A 383 7.66 -25.50 17.53
CA LYS A 383 6.35 -25.75 18.18
C LYS A 383 5.20 -25.00 17.50
N SER A 384 5.33 -23.69 17.33
CA SER A 384 4.31 -22.86 16.67
C SER A 384 4.09 -23.29 15.22
N THR A 385 5.14 -23.72 14.52
CA THR A 385 5.03 -24.25 13.14
C THR A 385 4.14 -25.49 13.08
N LEU A 386 4.29 -26.41 14.04
CA LEU A 386 3.50 -27.63 14.11
C LEU A 386 2.00 -27.31 14.20
N VAL A 387 1.62 -26.46 15.13
CA VAL A 387 0.19 -26.15 15.35
C VAL A 387 -0.42 -25.28 14.26
N GLN A 388 0.37 -24.50 13.51
CA GLN A 388 -0.10 -23.69 12.39
C GLN A 388 -0.55 -24.52 11.18
N LEU A 389 -0.12 -25.78 11.07
CA LEU A 389 -0.56 -26.69 10.01
C LEU A 389 -1.98 -27.24 10.26
N ILE A 390 -2.47 -27.28 11.51
CA ILE A 390 -3.79 -27.80 11.87
C ILE A 390 -4.92 -26.95 11.25
N PRO A 391 -4.96 -25.58 11.42
CA PRO A 391 -5.94 -24.73 10.76
C PRO A 391 -5.58 -24.44 9.31
N ARG A 392 -4.60 -25.15 8.74
CA ARG A 392 -4.11 -24.95 7.37
C ARG A 392 -3.74 -23.49 7.12
N LEU A 393 -2.90 -22.88 7.99
CA LEU A 393 -2.31 -21.56 7.71
C LEU A 393 -1.21 -21.68 6.65
N TYR A 394 -0.58 -22.86 6.58
CA TYR A 394 0.36 -23.30 5.56
C TYR A 394 0.03 -24.73 5.15
N ASP A 395 0.36 -25.13 3.92
CA ASP A 395 0.31 -26.52 3.48
C ASP A 395 1.63 -27.25 3.79
N THR A 396 1.55 -28.56 4.06
CA THR A 396 2.74 -29.40 4.27
C THR A 396 3.57 -29.49 2.99
N THR A 397 4.90 -29.58 3.15
CA THR A 397 5.80 -29.85 2.01
C THR A 397 5.74 -31.34 1.64
N GLU A 398 5.69 -32.21 2.65
CA GLU A 398 5.57 -33.66 2.52
C GLU A 398 4.63 -34.18 3.62
N GLY A 399 3.97 -35.32 3.36
CA GLY A 399 3.04 -35.93 4.32
C GLY A 399 1.66 -35.26 4.35
N THR A 400 0.85 -35.65 5.32
CA THR A 400 -0.56 -35.28 5.42
C THR A 400 -0.90 -34.92 6.86
N VAL A 401 -1.66 -33.81 7.03
CA VAL A 401 -2.33 -33.47 8.30
C VAL A 401 -3.81 -33.74 8.13
N ARG A 402 -4.39 -34.47 9.10
CA ARG A 402 -5.84 -34.75 9.14
C ARG A 402 -6.47 -34.12 10.36
N VAL A 403 -7.69 -33.66 10.23
CA VAL A 403 -8.56 -33.18 11.31
C VAL A 403 -9.90 -33.90 11.17
N GLY A 404 -10.40 -34.48 12.27
CA GLY A 404 -11.64 -35.27 12.21
C GLY A 404 -11.55 -36.45 11.22
N GLY A 405 -10.35 -37.04 11.05
CA GLY A 405 -10.07 -38.16 10.17
C GLY A 405 -9.93 -37.82 8.69
N ARG A 406 -10.02 -36.54 8.28
CA ARG A 406 -9.88 -36.09 6.87
C ARG A 406 -8.68 -35.17 6.68
N ASP A 407 -8.08 -35.22 5.49
CA ASP A 407 -7.01 -34.30 5.11
C ASP A 407 -7.49 -32.84 5.17
N VAL A 408 -6.70 -31.96 5.80
CA VAL A 408 -7.02 -30.52 5.91
C VAL A 408 -7.18 -29.84 4.55
N ARG A 409 -6.62 -30.41 3.49
CA ARG A 409 -6.73 -29.92 2.11
C ARG A 409 -8.08 -30.17 1.45
N GLU A 410 -8.89 -31.10 1.99
CA GLU A 410 -10.22 -31.44 1.49
C GLU A 410 -11.32 -30.52 2.06
N TYR A 411 -11.01 -29.80 3.14
CA TYR A 411 -11.95 -28.91 3.78
C TYR A 411 -12.05 -27.53 3.10
N ASP A 412 -13.22 -26.93 3.23
CA ASP A 412 -13.36 -25.48 3.06
C ASP A 412 -12.53 -24.76 4.13
N LEU A 413 -11.74 -23.76 3.71
CA LEU A 413 -10.82 -23.05 4.61
C LEU A 413 -11.56 -22.30 5.72
N GLU A 414 -12.72 -21.75 5.43
CA GLU A 414 -13.51 -21.01 6.40
C GLU A 414 -14.12 -21.98 7.44
N ALA A 415 -14.66 -23.10 6.98
CA ALA A 415 -15.21 -24.15 7.84
C ALA A 415 -14.13 -24.74 8.77
N LEU A 416 -12.96 -25.10 8.22
CA LEU A 416 -11.85 -25.61 9.02
C LEU A 416 -11.40 -24.59 10.07
N ARG A 417 -11.13 -23.35 9.64
CA ARG A 417 -10.69 -22.29 10.54
C ARG A 417 -11.77 -21.87 11.52
N SER A 418 -13.03 -22.04 11.22
CA SER A 418 -14.13 -21.81 12.17
C SER A 418 -14.18 -22.86 13.27
N SER A 419 -13.75 -24.08 13.00
CA SER A 419 -13.70 -25.19 13.98
C SER A 419 -12.39 -25.22 14.79
N VAL A 420 -11.36 -24.50 14.38
CA VAL A 420 -10.07 -24.40 15.09
C VAL A 420 -9.86 -22.98 15.58
N ALA A 421 -9.79 -22.77 16.89
CA ALA A 421 -9.44 -21.46 17.45
C ALA A 421 -7.96 -21.44 17.82
N VAL A 422 -7.28 -20.36 17.48
CA VAL A 422 -5.86 -20.17 17.76
C VAL A 422 -5.66 -18.89 18.55
N VAL A 423 -5.06 -18.98 19.72
CA VAL A 423 -4.54 -17.85 20.49
C VAL A 423 -3.03 -17.77 20.23
N LEU A 424 -2.62 -16.75 19.50
CA LEU A 424 -1.22 -16.59 19.07
C LEU A 424 -0.34 -16.06 20.21
N GLN A 425 0.95 -16.32 20.14
CA GLN A 425 1.95 -15.80 21.08
C GLN A 425 1.91 -14.26 21.18
N LYS A 426 1.73 -13.55 20.06
CA LYS A 426 1.50 -12.10 20.06
C LYS A 426 0.01 -11.81 20.13
N ASN A 427 -0.48 -11.53 21.34
CA ASN A 427 -1.87 -11.20 21.59
C ASN A 427 -2.20 -9.80 21.07
N LEU A 428 -3.06 -9.71 20.05
CA LEU A 428 -3.47 -8.46 19.45
C LEU A 428 -4.96 -8.21 19.69
N LEU A 429 -5.25 -6.99 20.17
CA LEU A 429 -6.60 -6.45 20.26
C LEU A 429 -6.76 -5.31 19.26
N PHE A 430 -7.94 -5.21 18.68
CA PHE A 430 -8.29 -4.13 17.76
C PHE A 430 -8.79 -2.91 18.53
N SER A 431 -8.68 -1.73 17.92
CA SER A 431 -9.33 -0.54 18.44
C SER A 431 -10.85 -0.71 18.39
N GLY A 432 -11.51 -0.46 19.51
CA GLY A 432 -12.95 -0.68 19.69
C GLY A 432 -13.25 -1.09 21.12
N THR A 433 -14.51 -1.46 21.43
CA THR A 433 -14.88 -1.91 22.78
C THR A 433 -14.37 -3.33 23.07
N ILE A 434 -14.37 -3.71 24.34
CA ILE A 434 -14.06 -5.09 24.75
C ILE A 434 -15.07 -6.05 24.09
N LYS A 435 -16.36 -5.73 24.09
CA LYS A 435 -17.39 -6.53 23.42
C LYS A 435 -17.12 -6.72 21.92
N GLU A 436 -16.78 -5.65 21.22
CA GLU A 436 -16.42 -5.73 19.80
C GLU A 436 -15.22 -6.64 19.57
N ASN A 437 -14.18 -6.56 20.41
CA ASN A 437 -13.04 -7.46 20.35
C ASN A 437 -13.41 -8.92 20.59
N LEU A 438 -14.31 -9.21 21.52
CA LEU A 438 -14.76 -10.57 21.81
C LEU A 438 -15.63 -11.13 20.69
N ARG A 439 -16.51 -10.31 20.08
CA ARG A 439 -17.35 -10.71 18.95
C ARG A 439 -16.59 -11.09 17.67
N TRP A 440 -15.28 -10.86 17.61
CA TRP A 440 -14.45 -11.49 16.58
C TRP A 440 -14.45 -13.02 16.65
N GLY A 441 -14.71 -13.60 17.83
CA GLY A 441 -14.89 -15.04 17.99
C GLY A 441 -16.24 -15.53 17.47
N ASN A 442 -17.30 -14.77 17.74
CA ASN A 442 -18.65 -15.01 17.24
C ASN A 442 -19.41 -13.68 17.15
N PRO A 443 -19.68 -13.16 15.92
CA PRO A 443 -20.38 -11.89 15.71
C PRO A 443 -21.78 -11.82 16.32
N ASP A 444 -22.46 -12.97 16.39
CA ASP A 444 -23.84 -13.08 16.85
C ASP A 444 -23.96 -13.44 18.34
N ALA A 445 -22.83 -13.46 19.07
CA ALA A 445 -22.82 -13.81 20.49
C ALA A 445 -23.65 -12.84 21.34
N THR A 446 -24.45 -13.42 22.23
CA THR A 446 -25.20 -12.65 23.24
C THR A 446 -24.25 -12.08 24.30
N ASP A 447 -24.74 -11.09 25.05
CA ASP A 447 -23.93 -10.51 26.15
C ASP A 447 -23.68 -11.54 27.27
N GLU A 448 -24.58 -12.49 27.47
CA GLU A 448 -24.44 -13.60 28.43
C GLU A 448 -23.30 -14.54 28.00
N GLU A 449 -23.25 -14.93 26.72
CA GLU A 449 -22.19 -15.78 26.18
C GLU A 449 -20.80 -15.07 26.26
N ILE A 450 -20.75 -13.76 26.03
CA ILE A 450 -19.56 -12.95 26.20
C ILE A 450 -19.06 -12.98 27.66
N ILE A 451 -19.98 -12.77 28.62
CA ILE A 451 -19.68 -12.81 30.06
C ILE A 451 -19.19 -14.19 30.47
N GLU A 452 -19.85 -15.26 30.00
CA GLU A 452 -19.48 -16.63 30.32
C GLU A 452 -18.08 -16.97 29.79
N SER A 453 -17.77 -16.63 28.54
CA SER A 453 -16.43 -16.83 27.98
C SER A 453 -15.35 -16.05 28.72
N CYS A 454 -15.68 -14.84 29.21
CA CYS A 454 -14.78 -14.04 30.04
C CYS A 454 -14.56 -14.65 31.43
N LYS A 455 -15.59 -15.25 32.06
CA LYS A 455 -15.44 -15.97 33.32
C LYS A 455 -14.52 -17.18 33.16
N LEU A 456 -14.71 -17.97 32.11
CA LEU A 456 -13.82 -19.12 31.81
C LEU A 456 -12.37 -18.70 31.58
N ALA A 457 -12.15 -17.58 30.90
CA ALA A 457 -10.83 -17.01 30.68
C ALA A 457 -10.29 -16.19 31.87
N GLN A 458 -10.96 -16.18 33.01
CA GLN A 458 -10.63 -15.37 34.19
C GLN A 458 -10.51 -13.86 33.86
N ALA A 459 -11.33 -13.37 32.93
CA ALA A 459 -11.30 -11.98 32.46
C ALA A 459 -12.42 -11.12 33.04
N ASP A 460 -13.56 -11.71 33.49
CA ASP A 460 -14.76 -10.98 33.90
C ASP A 460 -14.50 -9.99 35.05
N GLU A 461 -13.71 -10.39 36.04
CA GLU A 461 -13.42 -9.57 37.24
C GLU A 461 -12.74 -8.25 36.86
N PHE A 462 -11.65 -8.31 36.08
CA PHE A 462 -10.95 -7.08 35.69
C PHE A 462 -11.73 -6.27 34.65
N VAL A 463 -12.51 -6.92 33.75
CA VAL A 463 -13.35 -6.20 32.80
C VAL A 463 -14.41 -5.37 33.53
N ARG A 464 -15.03 -5.93 34.56
CA ARG A 464 -16.01 -5.18 35.40
C ARG A 464 -15.37 -4.07 36.22
N SER A 465 -14.06 -4.10 36.44
CA SER A 465 -13.33 -3.04 37.16
C SER A 465 -13.07 -1.81 36.28
N PHE A 466 -13.21 -1.91 34.97
CA PHE A 466 -13.14 -0.74 34.10
C PHE A 466 -14.38 0.17 34.25
N PRO A 467 -14.24 1.50 34.04
CA PRO A 467 -15.34 2.45 34.21
C PRO A 467 -16.62 2.09 33.45
N ASP A 468 -16.45 1.63 32.19
CA ASP A 468 -17.55 1.25 31.29
C ASP A 468 -17.69 -0.27 31.15
N GLY A 469 -17.03 -1.06 32.01
CA GLY A 469 -17.08 -2.52 31.98
C GLY A 469 -16.76 -3.09 30.59
N TYR A 470 -17.65 -3.88 30.04
CA TYR A 470 -17.52 -4.52 28.73
C TYR A 470 -17.56 -3.53 27.54
N ASP A 471 -18.10 -2.34 27.74
CA ASP A 471 -18.13 -1.28 26.71
C ASP A 471 -16.89 -0.37 26.76
N SER A 472 -15.95 -0.66 27.66
CA SER A 472 -14.67 0.06 27.76
C SER A 472 -13.88 -0.04 26.46
N HIS A 473 -13.32 1.11 26.01
CA HIS A 473 -12.56 1.19 24.77
C HIS A 473 -11.16 0.62 24.92
N ILE A 474 -10.77 -0.22 23.98
CA ILE A 474 -9.42 -0.75 23.80
C ILE A 474 -8.73 0.05 22.70
N GLU A 475 -7.54 0.56 22.97
CA GLU A 475 -6.71 1.23 21.97
C GLU A 475 -6.08 0.23 21.00
N GLN A 476 -5.62 0.70 19.84
CA GLN A 476 -4.98 -0.12 18.82
C GLN A 476 -3.82 -0.94 19.39
N GLY A 477 -3.88 -2.26 19.23
CA GLY A 477 -2.91 -3.19 19.80
C GLY A 477 -3.05 -3.42 21.29
N GLY A 478 -4.10 -2.87 21.94
CA GLY A 478 -4.37 -3.02 23.36
C GLY A 478 -3.33 -2.33 24.25
N THR A 479 -2.83 -1.15 23.86
CA THR A 479 -1.78 -0.43 24.61
C THR A 479 -2.22 0.03 25.99
N ASN A 480 -3.52 0.15 26.21
CA ASN A 480 -4.14 0.54 27.48
C ASN A 480 -4.52 -0.62 28.40
N VAL A 481 -4.14 -1.85 28.08
CA VAL A 481 -4.34 -3.05 28.94
C VAL A 481 -3.04 -3.80 29.15
N SER A 482 -2.90 -4.48 30.31
CA SER A 482 -1.70 -5.25 30.63
C SER A 482 -1.55 -6.50 29.73
N GLY A 483 -0.34 -7.07 29.68
CA GLY A 483 -0.06 -8.29 28.91
C GLY A 483 -0.97 -9.45 29.30
N GLY A 484 -1.13 -9.74 30.60
CA GLY A 484 -2.02 -10.78 31.09
C GLY A 484 -3.51 -10.52 30.84
N GLN A 485 -3.96 -9.25 30.89
CA GLN A 485 -5.32 -8.86 30.50
C GLN A 485 -5.56 -9.11 29.01
N LYS A 486 -4.61 -8.74 28.12
CA LYS A 486 -4.69 -9.05 26.68
C LYS A 486 -4.81 -10.54 26.42
N GLN A 487 -3.98 -11.35 27.09
CA GLN A 487 -4.01 -12.80 26.93
C GLN A 487 -5.36 -13.37 27.29
N ARG A 488 -5.90 -13.00 28.46
CA ARG A 488 -7.21 -13.46 28.92
C ARG A 488 -8.34 -13.06 28.00
N LEU A 489 -8.33 -11.82 27.46
CA LEU A 489 -9.31 -11.39 26.45
C LEU A 489 -9.18 -12.17 25.13
N CYS A 490 -7.96 -12.48 24.69
CA CYS A 490 -7.75 -13.31 23.50
C CYS A 490 -8.19 -14.76 23.72
N ILE A 491 -8.02 -15.31 24.91
CA ILE A 491 -8.55 -16.63 25.28
C ILE A 491 -10.09 -16.59 25.28
N ALA A 492 -10.72 -15.59 25.92
CA ALA A 492 -12.17 -15.43 25.92
C ALA A 492 -12.74 -15.34 24.51
N ARG A 493 -12.09 -14.56 23.62
CA ARG A 493 -12.44 -14.48 22.19
C ARG A 493 -12.36 -15.83 21.48
N ALA A 494 -11.35 -16.65 21.78
CA ALA A 494 -11.19 -17.97 21.22
C ALA A 494 -12.26 -18.96 21.73
N LEU A 495 -12.61 -18.88 23.00
CA LEU A 495 -13.67 -19.70 23.61
C LEU A 495 -15.05 -19.38 23.07
N LEU A 496 -15.34 -18.10 22.81
CA LEU A 496 -16.62 -17.64 22.27
C LEU A 496 -16.94 -18.24 20.90
N LYS A 497 -15.91 -18.68 20.17
CA LYS A 497 -16.02 -19.40 18.91
C LYS A 497 -16.58 -20.82 19.05
N LYS A 498 -16.58 -21.40 20.26
CA LYS A 498 -16.97 -22.80 20.58
C LYS A 498 -16.26 -23.80 19.65
N PRO A 499 -14.91 -23.79 19.61
CA PRO A 499 -14.14 -24.56 18.64
C PRO A 499 -14.10 -26.05 19.00
N LYS A 500 -13.88 -26.93 18.01
CA LYS A 500 -13.54 -28.34 18.21
C LYS A 500 -12.09 -28.54 18.64
N ILE A 501 -11.18 -27.64 18.22
CA ILE A 501 -9.78 -27.61 18.58
C ILE A 501 -9.41 -26.22 19.05
N LEU A 502 -8.87 -26.11 20.27
CA LEU A 502 -8.33 -24.87 20.84
C LEU A 502 -6.80 -24.96 20.93
N ILE A 503 -6.12 -24.06 20.24
CA ILE A 503 -4.65 -23.97 20.24
C ILE A 503 -4.25 -22.72 21.03
N LEU A 504 -3.41 -22.91 22.04
CA LEU A 504 -2.83 -21.86 22.88
C LEU A 504 -1.31 -21.82 22.67
N ASP A 505 -0.83 -20.87 21.84
CA ASP A 505 0.59 -20.74 21.55
C ASP A 505 1.25 -19.74 22.50
N ASP A 506 1.88 -20.27 23.57
CA ASP A 506 2.55 -19.50 24.64
C ASP A 506 1.67 -18.37 25.23
N SER A 507 0.35 -18.62 25.23
CA SER A 507 -0.67 -17.60 25.49
C SER A 507 -1.03 -17.45 26.96
N THR A 508 -0.33 -18.12 27.88
CA THR A 508 -0.44 -17.94 29.33
C THR A 508 0.86 -17.47 29.99
N SER A 509 1.91 -17.18 29.22
CA SER A 509 3.22 -16.80 29.74
C SER A 509 3.24 -15.48 30.54
N ALA A 510 2.33 -14.55 30.25
CA ALA A 510 2.18 -13.29 31.00
C ALA A 510 1.03 -13.34 32.04
N VAL A 511 0.43 -14.51 32.25
CA VAL A 511 -0.56 -14.76 33.30
C VAL A 511 0.15 -15.41 34.50
N ASP A 512 -0.26 -15.04 35.70
CA ASP A 512 0.26 -15.67 36.91
C ASP A 512 -0.13 -17.15 37.01
N THR A 513 0.67 -17.94 37.74
CA THR A 513 0.51 -19.39 37.82
C THR A 513 -0.85 -19.83 38.38
N ARG A 514 -1.42 -19.05 39.31
CA ARG A 514 -2.72 -19.36 39.91
C ARG A 514 -3.84 -19.17 38.90
N THR A 515 -3.84 -18.04 38.16
CA THR A 515 -4.83 -17.74 37.13
C THR A 515 -4.71 -18.73 35.96
N ASP A 516 -3.50 -19.11 35.54
CA ASP A 516 -3.29 -20.14 34.51
C ASP A 516 -3.89 -21.49 34.93
N ALA A 517 -3.67 -21.93 36.19
CA ALA A 517 -4.28 -23.14 36.71
C ALA A 517 -5.80 -23.10 36.75
N MET A 518 -6.42 -21.93 37.09
CA MET A 518 -7.87 -21.75 37.07
C MET A 518 -8.44 -21.81 35.64
N ILE A 519 -7.77 -21.22 34.67
CA ILE A 519 -8.15 -21.28 33.23
C ILE A 519 -8.13 -22.75 32.77
N ARG A 520 -7.08 -23.50 33.07
CA ARG A 520 -6.95 -24.92 32.68
C ARG A 520 -8.00 -25.80 33.38
N ALA A 521 -8.30 -25.55 34.64
CA ALA A 521 -9.38 -26.24 35.33
C ALA A 521 -10.74 -25.97 34.68
N GLY A 522 -11.00 -24.70 34.31
CA GLY A 522 -12.21 -24.32 33.56
C GLY A 522 -12.30 -25.04 32.20
N PHE A 523 -11.22 -25.23 31.49
CA PHE A 523 -11.24 -25.98 30.23
C PHE A 523 -11.65 -27.44 30.39
N ARG A 524 -11.21 -28.09 31.48
CA ARG A 524 -11.57 -29.48 31.75
C ARG A 524 -13.07 -29.62 32.11
N GLU A 525 -13.59 -28.66 32.84
CA GLU A 525 -14.97 -28.70 33.32
C GLU A 525 -16.00 -28.28 32.26
N TYR A 526 -15.71 -27.18 31.53
CA TYR A 526 -16.73 -26.54 30.68
C TYR A 526 -16.60 -26.85 29.19
N ILE A 527 -15.41 -27.30 28.71
CA ILE A 527 -15.17 -27.67 27.30
C ILE A 527 -14.48 -29.04 27.19
N PRO A 528 -14.99 -30.12 27.83
CA PRO A 528 -14.31 -31.42 27.82
C PRO A 528 -14.15 -32.03 26.43
N GLU A 529 -15.09 -31.81 25.54
CA GLU A 529 -15.09 -32.37 24.17
C GLU A 529 -14.14 -31.62 23.20
N THR A 530 -13.72 -30.42 23.55
CA THR A 530 -12.75 -29.64 22.75
C THR A 530 -11.35 -30.19 22.94
N THR A 531 -10.62 -30.47 21.86
CA THR A 531 -9.20 -30.82 21.91
C THR A 531 -8.39 -29.56 22.21
N LYS A 532 -7.57 -29.60 23.26
CA LYS A 532 -6.74 -28.47 23.73
C LYS A 532 -5.28 -28.74 23.45
N ILE A 533 -4.62 -27.88 22.67
CA ILE A 533 -3.19 -27.97 22.36
C ILE A 533 -2.51 -26.74 22.96
N ILE A 534 -1.69 -26.97 23.98
CA ILE A 534 -1.06 -25.92 24.79
C ILE A 534 0.45 -25.93 24.53
N ILE A 535 0.96 -24.94 23.82
CA ILE A 535 2.39 -24.70 23.75
C ILE A 535 2.79 -23.88 24.97
N ALA A 536 3.68 -24.41 25.78
CA ALA A 536 4.18 -23.75 26.98
C ALA A 536 5.70 -23.75 27.04
N GLN A 537 6.24 -22.77 27.77
CA GLN A 537 7.65 -22.73 28.15
C GLN A 537 7.85 -23.31 29.54
N ARG A 538 6.80 -23.28 30.37
CA ARG A 538 6.81 -23.82 31.75
C ARG A 538 6.19 -25.20 31.77
N ILE A 539 6.87 -26.16 32.35
CA ILE A 539 6.34 -27.53 32.52
C ILE A 539 5.08 -27.52 33.39
N ALA A 540 5.03 -26.68 34.43
CA ALA A 540 3.84 -26.52 35.29
C ALA A 540 2.55 -26.22 34.54
N SER A 541 2.61 -25.61 33.34
CA SER A 541 1.44 -25.31 32.51
C SER A 541 0.91 -26.51 31.71
N VAL A 542 1.68 -27.60 31.62
CA VAL A 542 1.33 -28.78 30.80
C VAL A 542 1.53 -30.11 31.54
N GLN A 543 2.01 -30.12 32.78
CA GLN A 543 2.28 -31.36 33.53
C GLN A 543 1.04 -32.23 33.74
N ASP A 544 -0.16 -31.60 33.75
CA ASP A 544 -1.44 -32.29 33.92
C ASP A 544 -2.10 -32.64 32.56
N ALA A 545 -1.39 -32.50 31.44
CA ALA A 545 -1.92 -32.83 30.11
C ALA A 545 -2.00 -34.36 29.94
N ASP A 546 -2.97 -34.81 29.15
CA ASP A 546 -3.13 -36.24 28.84
C ASP A 546 -1.94 -36.78 28.04
N MET A 547 -1.30 -35.90 27.24
CA MET A 547 -0.08 -36.19 26.49
C MET A 547 0.80 -34.96 26.42
N ILE A 548 2.08 -35.13 26.59
CA ILE A 548 3.11 -34.09 26.46
C ILE A 548 4.03 -34.48 25.31
N ILE A 549 4.25 -33.55 24.36
CA ILE A 549 5.14 -33.70 23.21
C ILE A 549 6.39 -32.85 23.47
N VAL A 550 7.55 -33.48 23.43
CA VAL A 550 8.85 -32.80 23.54
C VAL A 550 9.41 -32.60 22.12
N MET A 551 9.50 -31.33 21.70
CA MET A 551 10.01 -30.93 20.39
C MET A 551 11.50 -30.54 20.49
N ASP A 552 12.32 -31.10 19.61
CA ASP A 552 13.71 -30.68 19.42
C ASP A 552 14.06 -30.62 17.91
N ASN A 553 14.68 -29.52 17.49
CA ASN A 553 15.18 -29.33 16.12
C ASN A 553 14.17 -29.70 15.01
N GLY A 554 12.88 -29.36 15.20
CA GLY A 554 11.81 -29.64 14.23
C GLY A 554 11.36 -31.10 14.17
N ARG A 555 11.65 -31.90 15.19
CA ARG A 555 11.23 -33.30 15.35
C ARG A 555 10.59 -33.53 16.71
N ILE A 556 9.77 -34.55 16.83
CA ILE A 556 9.32 -35.07 18.11
C ILE A 556 10.45 -35.89 18.69
N ALA A 557 11.06 -35.41 19.79
CA ALA A 557 12.12 -36.12 20.51
C ALA A 557 11.54 -37.22 21.40
N ASP A 558 10.42 -36.93 22.08
CA ASP A 558 9.68 -37.88 22.91
C ASP A 558 8.25 -37.42 23.11
N MET A 559 7.33 -38.31 23.51
CA MET A 559 5.94 -38.02 23.85
C MET A 559 5.39 -39.04 24.87
N GLY A 560 4.60 -38.56 25.82
CA GLY A 560 3.97 -39.37 26.85
C GLY A 560 3.39 -38.54 27.98
N THR A 561 2.98 -39.16 29.06
CA THR A 561 2.53 -38.45 30.28
C THR A 561 3.73 -37.83 31.03
N HIS A 562 3.45 -36.95 31.99
CA HIS A 562 4.49 -36.36 32.86
C HIS A 562 5.37 -37.44 33.50
N GLU A 563 4.74 -38.48 34.08
CA GLU A 563 5.45 -39.56 34.79
C GLU A 563 6.34 -40.37 33.84
N GLU A 564 5.83 -40.70 32.64
CA GLU A 564 6.57 -41.42 31.63
C GLU A 564 7.79 -40.64 31.15
N LEU A 565 7.61 -39.35 30.87
CA LEU A 565 8.68 -38.48 30.39
C LEU A 565 9.75 -38.21 31.49
N MET A 566 9.34 -38.08 32.73
CA MET A 566 10.26 -38.00 33.86
C MET A 566 11.13 -39.26 33.99
N ALA A 567 10.57 -40.44 33.67
CA ALA A 567 11.30 -41.69 33.74
C ALA A 567 12.27 -41.87 32.58
N ARG A 568 11.93 -41.48 31.34
CA ARG A 568 12.67 -41.88 30.14
C ARG A 568 13.29 -40.75 29.33
N SER A 569 12.77 -39.50 29.42
CA SER A 569 13.23 -38.38 28.57
C SER A 569 14.27 -37.52 29.32
N PRO A 570 15.54 -37.54 28.92
CA PRO A 570 16.56 -36.71 29.53
C PRO A 570 16.29 -35.22 29.37
N ILE A 571 15.83 -34.81 28.18
CA ILE A 571 15.51 -33.40 27.85
C ILE A 571 14.39 -32.88 28.75
N TYR A 572 13.35 -33.68 28.95
CA TYR A 572 12.21 -33.30 29.78
C TYR A 572 12.61 -33.19 31.26
N ARG A 573 13.35 -34.16 31.77
CA ARG A 573 13.83 -34.19 33.16
C ARG A 573 14.74 -33.00 33.47
N GLU A 574 15.73 -32.75 32.62
CA GLU A 574 16.63 -31.61 32.78
C GLU A 574 15.89 -30.28 32.81
N THR A 575 14.90 -30.11 31.88
CA THR A 575 14.05 -28.92 31.85
C THR A 575 13.22 -28.78 33.13
N TYR A 576 12.69 -29.88 33.65
CA TYR A 576 11.90 -29.90 34.89
C TYR A 576 12.76 -29.52 36.10
N GLU A 577 13.93 -30.13 36.24
CA GLU A 577 14.88 -29.87 37.32
C GLU A 577 15.35 -28.41 37.32
N GLN A 578 15.69 -27.87 36.16
CA GLN A 578 16.06 -26.45 36.00
C GLN A 578 14.94 -25.48 36.41
N GLN A 579 13.69 -25.81 36.10
CA GLN A 579 12.55 -24.95 36.45
C GLN A 579 12.13 -25.06 37.90
N THR A 580 12.39 -26.21 38.54
CA THR A 580 12.05 -26.45 39.94
C THR A 580 13.15 -25.92 40.87
N SER A 581 14.44 -26.13 40.53
CA SER A 581 15.57 -25.65 41.33
C SER A 581 15.74 -24.12 41.32
N GLY A 582 15.32 -23.45 40.25
CA GLY A 582 15.34 -21.96 40.14
C GLY A 582 14.23 -21.25 40.93
N GLY A 583 13.27 -21.99 41.52
CA GLY A 583 12.20 -21.44 42.37
C GLY A 583 12.51 -21.45 43.88
N GLU A 584 13.58 -22.10 44.30
CA GLU A 584 13.96 -22.15 45.71
C GLU A 584 14.92 -21.02 46.16
N ASP A 585 15.52 -20.28 45.23
CA ASP A 585 16.43 -19.18 45.52
C ASP A 585 15.77 -17.77 45.62
N ASP A 586 14.46 -17.67 45.42
CA ASP A 586 13.69 -16.39 45.44
C ASP A 586 12.64 -16.31 46.59
N GLU A 587 12.73 -17.13 47.68
CA GLU A 587 11.95 -16.94 48.91
C GLU A 587 12.77 -16.27 50.06
#